data_9977ad7cb40aa9a9829d144ebcc1fba1
#
_entry.id   9977ad7cb40aa9a9829d144ebcc1fba1
#
_cell.length_a   1.000
_cell.length_b   1.000
_cell.length_c   1.000
_cell.angle_alpha   90.00
_cell.angle_beta   90.00
_cell.angle_gamma   90.00
#
_symmetry.space_group_name_H-M   'P 1'
#
loop_
_entity.id
_entity.type
_entity.pdbx_description
1 polymer ?
#
loop_
_entity_poly.entity_id
_entity_poly.type
_entity_poly.pdbx_seq_one_letter_code
_entity_poly.pdbx_strand_id
1 'polypeptide(L)'
;MEKQYHNILVALDGSDQSYHAVHEAITLAKRNNAKLHVLTVKDMEHHYGMTGFGIVENPEIDMMAQDILKKAAEIIGDEVPYDSYEIVGAPKHMIVQFAGDKKMDLIVIGATGAGMINKLMLGSTTQFVVNHAPCNVLVVK
;
A
#
# COMPACT_ATOMS: atom_id res chain seq x y z
N MET A 1 -3.01 19.25 -22.75
CA MET A 1 -3.05 17.78 -22.79
C MET A 1 -3.27 17.26 -21.37
N GLU A 2 -4.32 16.52 -21.16
CA GLU A 2 -4.60 15.96 -19.86
C GLU A 2 -3.61 14.84 -19.54
N LYS A 3 -3.09 14.86 -18.29
CA LYS A 3 -2.22 13.79 -17.82
C LYS A 3 -3.06 12.58 -17.47
N GLN A 4 -2.78 11.46 -18.10
CA GLN A 4 -3.47 10.20 -17.85
C GLN A 4 -2.59 9.32 -16.96
N TYR A 5 -3.19 8.71 -15.92
CA TYR A 5 -2.50 7.74 -15.09
C TYR A 5 -2.51 6.37 -15.77
N HIS A 6 -1.37 5.71 -15.82
CA HIS A 6 -1.23 4.37 -16.41
C HIS A 6 -0.97 3.30 -15.36
N ASN A 7 -0.22 3.62 -14.32
CA ASN A 7 0.15 2.69 -13.25
C ASN A 7 -0.12 3.34 -11.90
N ILE A 8 -1.07 2.79 -11.17
CA ILE A 8 -1.52 3.32 -9.88
C ILE A 8 -1.12 2.35 -8.78
N LEU A 9 -0.36 2.82 -7.81
CA LEU A 9 0.04 2.05 -6.63
C LEU A 9 -0.93 2.26 -5.50
N VAL A 10 -1.40 1.19 -4.90
CA VAL A 10 -2.19 1.23 -3.66
C VAL A 10 -1.40 0.52 -2.57
N ALA A 11 -1.09 1.22 -1.50
CA ALA A 11 -0.39 0.66 -0.35
C ALA A 11 -1.39 0.24 0.73
N LEU A 12 -1.30 -1.00 1.19
CA LEU A 12 -2.24 -1.60 2.12
C LEU A 12 -1.54 -2.06 3.41
N ASP A 13 -2.13 -1.74 4.55
CA ASP A 13 -1.68 -2.21 5.85
C ASP A 13 -2.77 -2.98 6.62
N GLY A 14 -3.90 -3.26 5.98
CA GLY A 14 -5.03 -3.95 6.60
C GLY A 14 -6.01 -3.07 7.34
N SER A 15 -5.76 -1.75 7.43
CA SER A 15 -6.70 -0.82 8.03
C SER A 15 -7.90 -0.58 7.12
N ASP A 16 -9.02 -0.15 7.70
CA ASP A 16 -10.22 0.19 6.94
C ASP A 16 -9.93 1.28 5.91
N GLN A 17 -9.13 2.27 6.28
CA GLN A 17 -8.77 3.35 5.36
C GLN A 17 -7.93 2.85 4.19
N SER A 18 -7.07 1.84 4.39
CA SER A 18 -6.33 1.26 3.28
C SER A 18 -7.26 0.56 2.27
N TYR A 19 -8.33 -0.07 2.75
CA TYR A 19 -9.32 -0.66 1.84
C TYR A 19 -10.21 0.40 1.16
N HIS A 20 -10.50 1.51 1.84
CA HIS A 20 -11.14 2.66 1.19
C HIS A 20 -10.26 3.19 0.05
N ALA A 21 -8.95 3.18 0.24
CA ALA A 21 -8.00 3.56 -0.81
C ALA A 21 -8.10 2.63 -2.03
N VAL A 22 -8.33 1.32 -1.82
CA VAL A 22 -8.53 0.37 -2.91
C VAL A 22 -9.77 0.75 -3.74
N HIS A 23 -10.88 1.08 -3.09
CA HIS A 23 -12.10 1.49 -3.79
C HIS A 23 -11.87 2.75 -4.62
N GLU A 24 -11.20 3.76 -4.07
CA GLU A 24 -10.86 4.97 -4.82
C GLU A 24 -9.93 4.68 -6.00
N ALA A 25 -8.96 3.80 -5.78
CA ALA A 25 -8.01 3.42 -6.83
C ALA A 25 -8.70 2.69 -7.99
N ILE A 26 -9.69 1.84 -7.71
CA ILE A 26 -10.49 1.16 -8.74
C ILE A 26 -11.20 2.21 -9.61
N THR A 27 -11.85 3.19 -8.98
CA THR A 27 -12.55 4.26 -9.71
C THR A 27 -11.60 5.02 -10.61
N LEU A 28 -10.43 5.39 -10.10
CA LEU A 28 -9.42 6.11 -10.88
C LEU A 28 -8.84 5.26 -12.00
N ALA A 29 -8.59 3.98 -11.74
CA ALA A 29 -8.08 3.06 -12.75
C ALA A 29 -9.07 2.89 -13.90
N LYS A 30 -10.36 2.79 -13.60
CA LYS A 30 -11.40 2.72 -14.65
C LYS A 30 -11.42 3.98 -15.51
N ARG A 31 -11.38 5.16 -14.88
CA ARG A 31 -11.42 6.44 -15.59
C ARG A 31 -10.19 6.67 -16.48
N ASN A 32 -9.04 6.15 -16.07
CA ASN A 32 -7.78 6.35 -16.76
C ASN A 32 -7.35 5.16 -17.63
N ASN A 33 -8.12 4.09 -17.62
CA ASN A 33 -7.72 2.83 -18.24
C ASN A 33 -6.34 2.37 -17.73
N ALA A 34 -6.14 2.47 -16.42
CA ALA A 34 -4.89 2.19 -15.76
C ALA A 34 -4.85 0.79 -15.14
N LYS A 35 -3.65 0.33 -14.83
CA LYS A 35 -3.40 -0.90 -14.09
C LYS A 35 -3.14 -0.57 -12.62
N LEU A 36 -3.71 -1.35 -11.72
CA LEU A 36 -3.42 -1.25 -10.30
C LEU A 36 -2.24 -2.12 -9.91
N HIS A 37 -1.47 -1.62 -8.96
CA HIS A 37 -0.39 -2.35 -8.31
C HIS A 37 -0.68 -2.31 -6.81
N VAL A 38 -1.00 -3.47 -6.25
CA VAL A 38 -1.44 -3.59 -4.85
C VAL A 38 -0.26 -4.08 -4.02
N LEU A 39 0.19 -3.26 -3.10
CA LEU A 39 1.40 -3.51 -2.32
C LEU A 39 1.08 -3.59 -0.83
N THR A 40 1.51 -4.67 -0.18
CA THR A 40 1.61 -4.71 1.27
C THR A 40 3.07 -4.93 1.68
N VAL A 41 3.52 -4.16 2.66
CA VAL A 41 4.89 -4.25 3.17
C VAL A 41 4.83 -4.88 4.56
N LYS A 42 5.51 -6.01 4.70
CA LYS A 42 5.69 -6.65 6.00
C LYS A 42 6.79 -5.89 6.73
N ASP A 43 6.43 -5.25 7.84
CA ASP A 43 7.38 -4.46 8.62
C ASP A 43 8.51 -5.36 9.12
N MET A 44 9.75 -5.02 8.77
CA MET A 44 10.92 -5.80 9.11
C MET A 44 11.05 -6.00 10.63
N GLU A 45 10.74 -4.98 11.42
CA GLU A 45 10.83 -5.06 12.88
C GLU A 45 9.84 -6.07 13.47
N HIS A 46 8.69 -6.27 12.82
CA HIS A 46 7.67 -7.20 13.25
C HIS A 46 7.77 -8.56 12.54
N HIS A 47 8.30 -8.58 11.31
CA HIS A 47 8.44 -9.81 10.52
C HIS A 47 9.55 -10.69 11.06
N TYR A 48 10.69 -10.12 11.47
CA TYR A 48 11.82 -10.82 12.06
C TYR A 48 11.87 -10.56 13.55
N GLY A 49 11.73 -11.63 14.35
CA GLY A 49 11.89 -11.58 15.81
C GLY A 49 13.31 -11.98 16.22
N MET A 50 13.83 -11.35 17.29
CA MET A 50 15.08 -11.78 17.93
C MET A 50 14.76 -12.79 19.01
N THR A 51 15.42 -13.96 18.98
CA THR A 51 15.33 -14.96 20.03
C THR A 51 16.74 -15.25 20.56
N GLY A 52 16.83 -16.09 21.58
CA GLY A 52 18.15 -16.58 22.06
C GLY A 52 18.92 -17.38 21.03
N PHE A 53 18.29 -17.77 19.94
CA PHE A 53 18.88 -18.54 18.83
C PHE A 53 19.10 -17.71 17.56
N GLY A 54 18.84 -16.39 17.61
CA GLY A 54 19.02 -15.49 16.46
C GLY A 54 17.73 -14.87 15.97
N ILE A 55 17.69 -14.51 14.69
CA ILE A 55 16.54 -13.89 14.04
C ILE A 55 15.63 -14.98 13.48
N VAL A 56 14.34 -14.93 13.83
CA VAL A 56 13.34 -15.91 13.40
C VAL A 56 12.22 -15.19 12.66
N GLU A 57 11.81 -15.72 11.51
CA GLU A 57 10.65 -15.21 10.78
C GLU A 57 9.36 -15.41 11.60
N ASN A 58 8.43 -14.47 11.46
CA ASN A 58 7.13 -14.53 12.10
C ASN A 58 6.07 -14.96 11.09
N PRO A 59 5.63 -16.25 11.13
CA PRO A 59 4.62 -16.74 10.17
C PRO A 59 3.28 -16.02 10.24
N GLU A 60 2.92 -15.47 11.39
CA GLU A 60 1.66 -14.73 11.55
C GLU A 60 1.64 -13.47 10.69
N ILE A 61 2.78 -12.78 10.56
CA ILE A 61 2.90 -11.61 9.72
C ILE A 61 2.76 -11.99 8.24
N ASP A 62 3.31 -13.12 7.83
CA ASP A 62 3.14 -13.63 6.46
C ASP A 62 1.67 -13.94 6.16
N MET A 63 0.97 -14.58 7.10
CA MET A 63 -0.45 -14.87 6.96
C MET A 63 -1.30 -13.60 6.90
N MET A 64 -0.98 -12.60 7.72
CA MET A 64 -1.66 -11.31 7.69
C MET A 64 -1.49 -10.61 6.33
N ALA A 65 -0.28 -10.63 5.79
CA ALA A 65 -0.01 -10.03 4.49
C ALA A 65 -0.79 -10.73 3.38
N GLN A 66 -0.85 -12.06 3.41
CA GLN A 66 -1.64 -12.84 2.45
C GLN A 66 -3.14 -12.52 2.56
N ASP A 67 -3.67 -12.39 3.78
CA ASP A 67 -5.07 -12.05 4.02
C ASP A 67 -5.38 -10.64 3.51
N ILE A 68 -4.48 -9.70 3.73
CA ILE A 68 -4.62 -8.31 3.23
C ILE A 68 -4.74 -8.32 1.71
N LEU A 69 -3.83 -9.00 1.02
CA LEU A 69 -3.84 -9.06 -0.44
C LEU A 69 -5.04 -9.83 -0.98
N LYS A 70 -5.47 -10.88 -0.28
CA LYS A 70 -6.66 -11.64 -0.65
C LYS A 70 -7.92 -10.77 -0.57
N LYS A 71 -8.07 -10.00 0.50
CA LYS A 71 -9.19 -9.08 0.67
C LYS A 71 -9.20 -8.00 -0.42
N ALA A 72 -8.04 -7.45 -0.74
CA ALA A 72 -7.93 -6.50 -1.85
C ALA A 72 -8.34 -7.13 -3.18
N ALA A 73 -7.91 -8.36 -3.45
CA ALA A 73 -8.28 -9.09 -4.66
C ALA A 73 -9.80 -9.29 -4.75
N GLU A 74 -10.45 -9.61 -3.65
CA GLU A 74 -11.91 -9.75 -3.59
C GLU A 74 -12.62 -8.43 -3.89
N ILE A 75 -12.09 -7.31 -3.40
CA ILE A 75 -12.65 -5.98 -3.66
C ILE A 75 -12.49 -5.62 -5.14
N ILE A 76 -11.33 -5.86 -5.72
CA ILE A 76 -11.04 -5.52 -7.12
C ILE A 76 -11.83 -6.41 -8.08
N GLY A 77 -11.92 -7.71 -7.78
CA GLY A 77 -12.58 -8.67 -8.66
C GLY A 77 -11.97 -8.64 -10.06
N ASP A 78 -12.81 -8.49 -11.07
CA ASP A 78 -12.41 -8.39 -12.47
C ASP A 78 -12.60 -6.99 -13.06
N GLU A 79 -12.80 -5.98 -12.20
CA GLU A 79 -13.13 -4.63 -12.66
C GLU A 79 -11.98 -3.92 -13.36
N VAL A 80 -10.75 -4.15 -12.91
CA VAL A 80 -9.55 -3.54 -13.51
C VAL A 80 -8.40 -4.54 -13.46
N PRO A 81 -7.41 -4.43 -14.37
CA PRO A 81 -6.20 -5.26 -14.28
C PRO A 81 -5.36 -4.86 -13.08
N TYR A 82 -4.77 -5.82 -12.40
CA TYR A 82 -3.91 -5.55 -11.25
C TYR A 82 -2.86 -6.63 -11.04
N ASP A 83 -1.78 -6.25 -10.38
CA ASP A 83 -0.79 -7.17 -9.80
C ASP A 83 -0.69 -6.93 -8.31
N SER A 84 -0.35 -7.96 -7.56
CA SER A 84 -0.15 -7.89 -6.11
C SER A 84 1.30 -8.13 -5.75
N TYR A 85 1.77 -7.42 -4.72
CA TYR A 85 3.16 -7.50 -4.26
C TYR A 85 3.20 -7.58 -2.74
N GLU A 86 4.07 -8.43 -2.24
CA GLU A 86 4.32 -8.63 -0.82
C GLU A 86 5.82 -8.52 -0.60
N ILE A 87 6.25 -7.48 0.12
CA ILE A 87 7.68 -7.24 0.37
C ILE A 87 7.94 -7.02 1.85
N VAL A 88 9.19 -7.21 2.27
CA VAL A 88 9.65 -7.00 3.65
C VAL A 88 10.51 -5.76 3.71
N GLY A 89 10.28 -4.91 4.69
CA GLY A 89 11.10 -3.72 4.90
C GLY A 89 10.43 -2.70 5.80
N ALA A 90 10.94 -1.48 5.80
CA ALA A 90 10.31 -0.35 6.47
C ALA A 90 9.22 0.20 5.52
N PRO A 91 7.93 0.14 5.90
CA PRO A 91 6.84 0.42 4.96
C PRO A 91 6.98 1.75 4.23
N LYS A 92 7.24 2.84 4.94
CA LYS A 92 7.34 4.18 4.32
C LYS A 92 8.44 4.26 3.26
N HIS A 93 9.59 3.66 3.52
CA HIS A 93 10.70 3.66 2.58
C HIS A 93 10.44 2.74 1.39
N MET A 94 9.85 1.57 1.64
CA MET A 94 9.58 0.59 0.58
C MET A 94 8.51 1.07 -0.38
N ILE A 95 7.48 1.78 0.11
CA ILE A 95 6.44 2.35 -0.75
C ILE A 95 7.05 3.36 -1.73
N VAL A 96 7.85 4.28 -1.22
CA VAL A 96 8.50 5.31 -2.04
C VAL A 96 9.47 4.69 -3.05
N GLN A 97 10.28 3.73 -2.59
CA GLN A 97 11.22 3.03 -3.47
C GLN A 97 10.50 2.25 -4.56
N PHE A 98 9.45 1.51 -4.21
CA PHE A 98 8.64 0.76 -5.17
C PHE A 98 8.05 1.69 -6.24
N ALA A 99 7.50 2.82 -5.83
CA ALA A 99 6.92 3.78 -6.75
C ALA A 99 7.94 4.31 -7.76
N GLY A 100 9.18 4.55 -7.31
CA GLY A 100 10.27 4.97 -8.20
C GLY A 100 10.75 3.87 -9.12
N ASP A 101 11.06 2.71 -8.56
CA ASP A 101 11.62 1.57 -9.31
C ASP A 101 10.65 1.04 -10.36
N LYS A 102 9.35 0.99 -10.04
CA LYS A 102 8.31 0.50 -10.93
C LYS A 102 7.63 1.60 -11.74
N LYS A 103 8.08 2.85 -11.59
CA LYS A 103 7.58 4.00 -12.35
C LYS A 103 6.07 4.20 -12.21
N MET A 104 5.60 4.24 -10.97
CA MET A 104 4.19 4.52 -10.70
C MET A 104 3.86 5.97 -11.01
N ASP A 105 2.66 6.22 -11.54
CA ASP A 105 2.17 7.56 -11.88
C ASP A 105 1.43 8.21 -10.72
N LEU A 106 0.85 7.38 -9.85
CA LEU A 106 0.03 7.83 -8.74
C LEU A 106 0.15 6.82 -7.60
N ILE A 107 0.22 7.31 -6.37
CA ILE A 107 0.07 6.50 -5.17
C ILE A 107 -1.26 6.86 -4.54
N VAL A 108 -2.08 5.86 -4.21
CA VAL A 108 -3.32 6.02 -3.44
C VAL A 108 -3.09 5.37 -2.08
N ILE A 109 -3.23 6.15 -1.01
CA ILE A 109 -2.90 5.69 0.33
C ILE A 109 -3.92 6.23 1.33
N GLY A 110 -4.24 5.43 2.35
CA GLY A 110 -5.10 5.88 3.44
C GLY A 110 -4.45 6.98 4.28
N ALA A 111 -5.26 7.88 4.80
CA ALA A 111 -4.77 9.00 5.62
C ALA A 111 -4.14 8.54 6.92
N THR A 112 -4.66 7.45 7.51
CA THR A 112 -4.12 6.84 8.73
C THR A 112 -4.02 5.35 8.53
N GLY A 113 -3.09 4.71 9.26
CA GLY A 113 -2.89 3.27 9.19
C GLY A 113 -3.44 2.56 10.42
N ALA A 114 -3.10 1.28 10.50
CA ALA A 114 -3.44 0.45 11.65
C ALA A 114 -2.80 1.02 12.92
N GLY A 115 -3.55 1.05 14.01
CA GLY A 115 -3.06 1.53 15.31
C GLY A 115 -3.13 3.03 15.53
N MET A 116 -3.57 3.82 14.56
CA MET A 116 -3.75 5.26 14.75
C MET A 116 -5.00 5.55 15.59
N ILE A 117 -4.80 6.30 16.67
CA ILE A 117 -5.87 6.70 17.59
C ILE A 117 -6.53 7.99 17.12
N ASN A 118 -5.75 8.94 16.66
CA ASN A 118 -6.25 10.25 16.21
C ASN A 118 -6.41 10.30 14.70
N LYS A 119 -7.65 10.22 14.23
CA LYS A 119 -7.99 10.24 12.80
C LYS A 119 -7.98 11.63 12.18
N LEU A 120 -7.75 12.68 12.97
CA LEU A 120 -7.64 14.06 12.46
C LEU A 120 -6.26 14.36 11.90
N MET A 121 -5.26 13.55 12.20
CA MET A 121 -3.89 13.73 11.74
C MET A 121 -3.50 12.64 10.75
N LEU A 122 -2.67 12.98 9.78
CA LEU A 122 -2.09 11.99 8.88
C LEU A 122 -1.15 11.06 9.64
N GLY A 123 -1.19 9.77 9.32
CA GLY A 123 -0.24 8.80 9.85
C GLY A 123 1.19 9.10 9.39
N SER A 124 2.17 8.63 10.16
CA SER A 124 3.59 8.90 9.87
C SER A 124 4.02 8.35 8.51
N THR A 125 3.56 7.16 8.14
CA THR A 125 3.85 6.55 6.83
C THR A 125 3.27 7.42 5.71
N THR A 126 2.02 7.86 5.84
CA THR A 126 1.36 8.71 4.84
C THR A 126 2.08 10.04 4.67
N GLN A 127 2.47 10.69 5.78
CA GLN A 127 3.23 11.94 5.73
C GLN A 127 4.55 11.75 4.98
N PHE A 128 5.27 10.69 5.29
CA PHE A 128 6.54 10.39 4.62
C PHE A 128 6.35 10.19 3.11
N VAL A 129 5.34 9.41 2.73
CA VAL A 129 5.04 9.13 1.31
C VAL A 129 4.68 10.42 0.58
N VAL A 130 3.82 11.27 1.16
CA VAL A 130 3.45 12.56 0.56
C VAL A 130 4.70 13.42 0.31
N ASN A 131 5.62 13.45 1.28
CA ASN A 131 6.81 14.30 1.19
C ASN A 131 7.89 13.77 0.25
N HIS A 132 7.95 12.45 0.02
CA HIS A 132 9.08 11.83 -0.69
C HIS A 132 8.70 11.08 -1.96
N ALA A 133 7.42 10.93 -2.28
CA ALA A 133 7.00 10.18 -3.45
C ALA A 133 7.51 10.81 -4.75
N PRO A 134 7.91 9.99 -5.72
CA PRO A 134 8.35 10.48 -7.04
C PRO A 134 7.19 10.87 -7.96
N CYS A 135 5.96 10.74 -7.49
CA CYS A 135 4.73 10.95 -8.27
C CYS A 135 3.66 11.58 -7.40
N ASN A 136 2.51 11.85 -7.98
CA ASN A 136 1.36 12.37 -7.24
C ASN A 136 0.88 11.36 -6.20
N VAL A 137 0.32 11.87 -5.12
CA VAL A 137 -0.24 11.04 -4.03
C VAL A 137 -1.66 11.49 -3.74
N LEU A 138 -2.59 10.56 -3.77
CA LEU A 138 -3.96 10.77 -3.32
C LEU A 138 -4.11 10.15 -1.94
N VAL A 139 -4.46 10.97 -0.97
CA VAL A 139 -4.69 10.54 0.41
C VAL A 139 -6.19 10.34 0.61
N VAL A 140 -6.59 9.14 1.04
CA VAL A 140 -7.99 8.76 1.24
C VAL A 140 -8.31 8.71 2.72
N LYS A 141 -9.31 9.46 3.12
CA LYS A 141 -9.77 9.51 4.51
C LYS A 141 -10.79 8.42 4.84
#